data_fc702a1c1a0a74455f8a18ca4ae1ba88
#
_entry.id   fc702a1c1a0a74455f8a18ca4ae1ba88
#
_cell.length_a   1.000
_cell.length_b   1.000
_cell.length_c   1.000
_cell.angle_alpha   90.00
_cell.angle_beta   90.00
_cell.angle_gamma   90.00
#
_symmetry.space_group_name_H-M   'P 1'
#
loop_
_entity.id
_entity.type
_entity.pdbx_description
1 polymer ?
#
loop_
_entity_poly.entity_id
_entity_poly.type
_entity_poly.pdbx_seq_one_letter_code
_entity_poly.pdbx_strand_id
1 'polypeptide(L)'
;MEPCQLIERSIIKKYRKELWTPFIVAVKRYELVQAGDKIAVCISGGKDSMLMAKLMQELQRHSDVPFELVFLVMDPGYNEINRQKIESNAALLKIPITIFETDVFAVANNSDKSPCYLCARMRRGYLYKKAQELGCNKIALGHHFNDVIETTVMSMFYGSQLQAMPPKLHSTNFPGMVLIRPLYCVREEDIIAWKRYNDLEFIQCACRFTENCTTCDNGGGGSKRQEVKVLLRRLKRDNPNIENSIFRSIHGVALDTMPGYKTEGQEHSFLERFDRVEAELQKELKEKQKQEADKTE
;
A
#
# COMPACT_ATOMS: atom_id res chain seq x y z
N MET A 1 -27.99 5.15 20.05
CA MET A 1 -27.04 5.33 18.92
C MET A 1 -26.85 3.95 18.29
N GLU A 2 -27.02 3.83 16.99
CA GLU A 2 -26.84 2.54 16.32
C GLU A 2 -25.39 2.06 16.36
N PRO A 3 -25.13 0.73 16.32
CA PRO A 3 -23.75 0.19 16.36
C PRO A 3 -22.82 0.83 15.33
N CYS A 4 -23.27 1.01 14.09
CA CYS A 4 -22.49 1.67 13.03
C CYS A 4 -22.04 3.08 13.42
N GLN A 5 -22.93 3.88 14.02
CA GLN A 5 -22.62 5.24 14.46
C GLN A 5 -21.57 5.28 15.60
N LEU A 6 -21.59 4.28 16.50
CA LEU A 6 -20.57 4.15 17.55
C LEU A 6 -19.20 3.83 16.94
N ILE A 7 -19.16 2.93 15.95
CA ILE A 7 -17.95 2.57 15.22
C ILE A 7 -17.39 3.79 14.46
N GLU A 8 -18.24 4.53 13.74
CA GLU A 8 -17.86 5.77 13.05
C GLU A 8 -17.30 6.81 14.03
N ARG A 9 -18.01 7.03 15.14
CA ARG A 9 -17.55 7.95 16.20
C ARG A 9 -16.22 7.52 16.79
N SER A 10 -15.97 6.21 16.93
CA SER A 10 -14.68 5.72 17.42
C SER A 10 -13.52 6.13 16.52
N ILE A 11 -13.70 6.09 15.19
CA ILE A 11 -12.68 6.50 14.21
C ILE A 11 -12.38 8.01 14.34
N ILE A 12 -13.42 8.85 14.28
CA ILE A 12 -13.24 10.31 14.19
C ILE A 12 -13.04 11.01 15.54
N LYS A 13 -13.28 10.32 16.66
CA LYS A 13 -13.09 10.87 18.02
C LYS A 13 -11.98 10.14 18.77
N LYS A 14 -12.20 8.87 19.16
CA LYS A 14 -11.29 8.10 20.02
C LYS A 14 -9.96 7.80 19.34
N TYR A 15 -9.99 7.30 18.11
CA TYR A 15 -8.83 6.95 17.29
C TYR A 15 -8.48 8.02 16.25
N ARG A 16 -8.85 9.28 16.52
CA ARG A 16 -8.61 10.38 15.58
C ARG A 16 -7.13 10.54 15.25
N LYS A 17 -6.25 10.48 16.23
CA LYS A 17 -4.80 10.66 16.06
C LYS A 17 -4.16 9.46 15.36
N GLU A 18 -4.65 8.28 15.65
CA GLU A 18 -4.09 7.00 15.23
C GLU A 18 -4.61 6.57 13.84
N LEU A 19 -5.87 6.87 13.51
CA LEU A 19 -6.50 6.44 12.26
C LEU A 19 -6.87 7.59 11.33
N TRP A 20 -7.74 8.50 11.79
CA TRP A 20 -8.27 9.55 10.93
C TRP A 20 -7.19 10.53 10.46
N THR A 21 -6.37 11.03 11.36
CA THR A 21 -5.32 12.00 11.04
C THR A 21 -4.30 11.44 10.05
N PRO A 22 -3.67 10.26 10.28
CA PRO A 22 -2.72 9.70 9.32
C PRO A 22 -3.38 9.32 7.98
N PHE A 23 -4.64 8.88 7.98
CA PHE A 23 -5.39 8.67 6.75
C PHE A 23 -5.54 9.99 5.95
N ILE A 24 -5.97 11.08 6.58
CA ILE A 24 -6.08 12.39 5.92
C ILE A 24 -4.72 12.92 5.47
N VAL A 25 -3.66 12.70 6.27
CA VAL A 25 -2.29 13.02 5.86
C VAL A 25 -1.90 12.29 4.58
N ALA A 26 -2.19 11.00 4.48
CA ALA A 26 -1.91 10.22 3.27
C ALA A 26 -2.71 10.75 2.06
N VAL A 27 -4.02 10.98 2.24
CA VAL A 27 -4.89 11.49 1.17
C VAL A 27 -4.41 12.83 0.64
N LYS A 28 -4.08 13.79 1.52
CA LYS A 28 -3.64 15.13 1.13
C LYS A 28 -2.22 15.15 0.59
N ARG A 29 -1.27 14.53 1.31
CA ARG A 29 0.16 14.56 0.95
C ARG A 29 0.45 13.94 -0.41
N TYR A 30 -0.26 12.87 -0.75
CA TYR A 30 -0.06 12.15 -1.99
C TYR A 30 -1.15 12.41 -3.03
N GLU A 31 -2.06 13.35 -2.76
CA GLU A 31 -3.15 13.73 -3.67
C GLU A 31 -3.92 12.52 -4.17
N LEU A 32 -4.35 11.66 -3.22
CA LEU A 32 -4.96 10.38 -3.55
C LEU A 32 -6.37 10.53 -4.12
N VAL A 33 -7.09 11.58 -3.68
CA VAL A 33 -8.47 11.87 -4.10
C VAL A 33 -8.55 13.27 -4.68
N GLN A 34 -9.19 13.40 -5.84
CA GLN A 34 -9.37 14.64 -6.57
C GLN A 34 -10.84 14.82 -6.96
N ALA A 35 -11.23 16.05 -7.31
CA ALA A 35 -12.58 16.34 -7.79
C ALA A 35 -12.90 15.54 -9.06
N GLY A 36 -14.09 14.95 -9.10
CA GLY A 36 -14.54 14.15 -10.23
C GLY A 36 -14.02 12.69 -10.25
N ASP A 37 -13.23 12.28 -9.24
CA ASP A 37 -12.83 10.89 -9.12
C ASP A 37 -14.03 9.97 -8.88
N LYS A 38 -14.00 8.80 -9.50
CA LYS A 38 -14.85 7.66 -9.16
C LYS A 38 -13.96 6.49 -8.73
N ILE A 39 -13.99 6.17 -7.43
CA ILE A 39 -13.01 5.31 -6.78
C ILE A 39 -13.66 3.97 -6.42
N ALA A 40 -13.10 2.87 -6.95
CA ALA A 40 -13.45 1.53 -6.52
C ALA A 40 -12.66 1.16 -5.25
N VAL A 41 -13.34 1.12 -4.11
CA VAL A 41 -12.78 0.67 -2.83
C VAL A 41 -12.83 -0.84 -2.78
N CYS A 42 -11.65 -1.48 -2.87
CA CYS A 42 -11.55 -2.94 -2.94
C CYS A 42 -11.56 -3.56 -1.55
N ILE A 43 -12.58 -4.36 -1.28
CA ILE A 43 -12.81 -5.02 0.01
C ILE A 43 -12.45 -6.49 -0.09
N SER A 44 -11.50 -6.93 0.72
CA SER A 44 -11.09 -8.34 0.85
C SER A 44 -11.77 -9.08 2.01
N GLY A 45 -12.57 -8.38 2.80
CA GLY A 45 -13.18 -8.89 4.02
C GLY A 45 -12.27 -8.84 5.27
N GLY A 46 -11.00 -8.50 5.12
CA GLY A 46 -10.07 -8.30 6.24
C GLY A 46 -10.23 -6.93 6.91
N LYS A 47 -9.68 -6.80 8.13
CA LYS A 47 -9.75 -5.60 8.97
C LYS A 47 -9.35 -4.32 8.25
N ASP A 48 -8.28 -4.38 7.44
CA ASP A 48 -7.68 -3.22 6.79
C ASP A 48 -8.59 -2.67 5.69
N SER A 49 -9.12 -3.56 4.85
CA SER A 49 -10.03 -3.17 3.76
C SER A 49 -11.37 -2.64 4.27
N MET A 50 -11.89 -3.20 5.36
CA MET A 50 -13.15 -2.73 5.97
C MET A 50 -12.96 -1.37 6.67
N LEU A 51 -11.85 -1.17 7.39
CA LEU A 51 -11.51 0.14 7.94
C LEU A 51 -11.32 1.17 6.83
N MET A 52 -10.58 0.83 5.76
CA MET A 52 -10.40 1.71 4.61
C MET A 52 -11.75 2.13 4.02
N ALA A 53 -12.67 1.19 3.84
CA ALA A 53 -14.00 1.49 3.32
C ALA A 53 -14.74 2.51 4.21
N LYS A 54 -14.68 2.35 5.53
CA LYS A 54 -15.30 3.31 6.47
C LYS A 54 -14.62 4.68 6.43
N LEU A 55 -13.30 4.74 6.41
CA LEU A 55 -12.55 5.99 6.30
C LEU A 55 -12.86 6.73 5.00
N MET A 56 -13.00 6.02 3.87
CA MET A 56 -13.37 6.60 2.59
C MET A 56 -14.81 7.12 2.60
N GLN A 57 -15.76 6.41 3.24
CA GLN A 57 -17.14 6.92 3.44
C GLN A 57 -17.16 8.20 4.29
N GLU A 58 -16.40 8.23 5.39
CA GLU A 58 -16.31 9.42 6.23
C GLU A 58 -15.65 10.58 5.49
N LEU A 59 -14.61 10.30 4.69
CA LEU A 59 -13.99 11.31 3.84
C LEU A 59 -15.01 11.90 2.86
N GLN A 60 -15.79 11.06 2.17
CA GLN A 60 -16.80 11.52 1.21
C GLN A 60 -17.87 12.41 1.87
N ARG A 61 -18.29 12.08 3.10
CA ARG A 61 -19.29 12.86 3.84
C ARG A 61 -18.80 14.23 4.30
N HIS A 62 -17.49 14.36 4.55
CA HIS A 62 -16.88 15.55 5.16
C HIS A 62 -15.94 16.31 4.23
N SER A 63 -15.83 15.89 2.97
CA SER A 63 -14.97 16.53 1.97
C SER A 63 -15.74 17.58 1.18
N ASP A 64 -15.11 18.73 0.98
CA ASP A 64 -15.59 19.75 0.03
C ASP A 64 -15.28 19.36 -1.43
N VAL A 65 -14.43 18.33 -1.62
CA VAL A 65 -14.09 17.82 -2.93
C VAL A 65 -15.11 16.77 -3.35
N PRO A 66 -15.88 16.95 -4.44
CA PRO A 66 -16.85 15.97 -4.90
C PRO A 66 -16.16 14.78 -5.57
N PHE A 67 -16.45 13.57 -5.10
CA PHE A 67 -16.03 12.30 -5.70
C PHE A 67 -17.02 11.19 -5.39
N GLU A 68 -16.98 10.12 -6.18
CA GLU A 68 -17.85 8.95 -6.05
C GLU A 68 -17.10 7.74 -5.49
N LEU A 69 -17.79 6.90 -4.72
CA LEU A 69 -17.29 5.64 -4.21
C LEU A 69 -18.12 4.47 -4.70
N VAL A 70 -17.42 3.41 -5.10
CA VAL A 70 -18.00 2.09 -5.37
C VAL A 70 -17.26 1.08 -4.50
N PHE A 71 -17.97 0.27 -3.71
CA PHE A 71 -17.38 -0.70 -2.81
C PHE A 71 -17.41 -2.08 -3.46
N LEU A 72 -16.24 -2.59 -3.88
CA LEU A 72 -16.11 -3.84 -4.61
C LEU A 72 -15.61 -4.96 -3.73
N VAL A 73 -16.34 -6.07 -3.69
CA VAL A 73 -15.90 -7.35 -3.16
C VAL A 73 -15.73 -8.31 -4.34
N MET A 74 -14.52 -8.75 -4.57
CA MET A 74 -14.26 -9.84 -5.49
C MET A 74 -14.34 -11.15 -4.72
N ASP A 75 -15.26 -12.02 -5.08
CA ASP A 75 -15.34 -13.38 -4.58
C ASP A 75 -14.48 -14.30 -5.47
N PRO A 76 -13.33 -14.78 -5.00
CA PRO A 76 -12.47 -15.68 -5.75
C PRO A 76 -12.85 -17.16 -5.60
N GLY A 77 -14.01 -17.46 -5.03
CA GLY A 77 -14.50 -18.78 -4.61
C GLY A 77 -14.46 -18.97 -3.10
N TYR A 78 -14.95 -17.99 -2.34
CA TYR A 78 -15.06 -18.10 -0.88
C TYR A 78 -15.91 -19.31 -0.46
N ASN A 79 -15.64 -19.86 0.73
CA ASN A 79 -16.61 -20.70 1.39
C ASN A 79 -17.77 -19.83 1.94
N GLU A 80 -18.90 -20.47 2.21
CA GLU A 80 -20.12 -19.81 2.67
C GLU A 80 -19.90 -18.99 3.95
N ILE A 81 -19.12 -19.51 4.90
CA ILE A 81 -18.81 -18.85 6.18
C ILE A 81 -18.09 -17.52 5.96
N ASN A 82 -17.07 -17.51 5.09
CA ASN A 82 -16.30 -16.29 4.78
C ASN A 82 -17.17 -15.28 4.04
N ARG A 83 -18.01 -15.73 3.09
CA ARG A 83 -18.91 -14.87 2.36
C ARG A 83 -19.93 -14.20 3.28
N GLN A 84 -20.63 -14.97 4.10
CA GLN A 84 -21.56 -14.46 5.10
C GLN A 84 -20.89 -13.48 6.08
N LYS A 85 -19.64 -13.76 6.49
CA LYS A 85 -18.88 -12.85 7.37
C LYS A 85 -18.59 -11.52 6.71
N ILE A 86 -18.27 -11.49 5.40
CA ILE A 86 -18.06 -10.25 4.64
C ILE A 86 -19.37 -9.46 4.55
N GLU A 87 -20.47 -10.13 4.18
CA GLU A 87 -21.78 -9.52 4.01
C GLU A 87 -22.31 -8.95 5.34
N SER A 88 -22.21 -9.73 6.43
CA SER A 88 -22.63 -9.29 7.76
C SER A 88 -21.84 -8.10 8.28
N ASN A 89 -20.51 -8.09 8.07
CA ASN A 89 -19.67 -6.95 8.41
C ASN A 89 -20.01 -5.70 7.57
N ALA A 90 -20.25 -5.89 6.27
CA ALA A 90 -20.66 -4.79 5.40
C ALA A 90 -22.01 -4.20 5.83
N ALA A 91 -22.98 -5.05 6.19
CA ALA A 91 -24.27 -4.61 6.71
C ALA A 91 -24.12 -3.89 8.06
N LEU A 92 -23.34 -4.42 9.01
CA LEU A 92 -23.06 -3.80 10.31
C LEU A 92 -22.42 -2.41 10.13
N LEU A 93 -21.46 -2.29 9.22
CA LEU A 93 -20.74 -1.06 8.93
C LEU A 93 -21.48 -0.13 7.95
N LYS A 94 -22.64 -0.53 7.45
CA LYS A 94 -23.43 0.19 6.43
C LYS A 94 -22.59 0.57 5.20
N ILE A 95 -21.81 -0.41 4.71
CA ILE A 95 -21.03 -0.28 3.48
C ILE A 95 -21.84 -0.93 2.34
N PRO A 96 -22.25 -0.19 1.30
CA PRO A 96 -23.03 -0.73 0.18
C PRO A 96 -22.11 -1.48 -0.79
N ILE A 97 -21.84 -2.76 -0.49
CA ILE A 97 -20.93 -3.59 -1.29
C ILE A 97 -21.59 -4.10 -2.57
N THR A 98 -20.78 -4.17 -3.65
CA THR A 98 -21.08 -4.88 -4.88
C THR A 98 -20.17 -6.09 -4.95
N ILE A 99 -20.76 -7.29 -4.90
CA ILE A 99 -20.00 -8.55 -4.97
C ILE A 99 -20.02 -9.04 -6.43
N PHE A 100 -18.87 -9.48 -6.93
CA PHE A 100 -18.75 -10.20 -8.19
C PHE A 100 -17.89 -11.45 -8.04
N GLU A 101 -18.31 -12.50 -8.70
CA GLU A 101 -17.70 -13.82 -8.57
C GLU A 101 -16.63 -14.05 -9.64
N THR A 102 -15.62 -14.84 -9.28
CA THR A 102 -14.55 -15.29 -10.17
C THR A 102 -14.09 -16.69 -9.77
N ASP A 103 -13.46 -17.37 -10.69
CA ASP A 103 -12.90 -18.72 -10.53
C ASP A 103 -11.40 -18.71 -10.16
N VAL A 104 -10.88 -17.60 -9.63
CA VAL A 104 -9.45 -17.42 -9.35
C VAL A 104 -8.86 -18.55 -8.51
N PHE A 105 -9.58 -19.02 -7.48
CA PHE A 105 -9.09 -20.09 -6.63
C PHE A 105 -9.02 -21.43 -7.38
N ALA A 106 -9.97 -21.72 -8.25
CA ALA A 106 -9.96 -22.95 -9.04
C ALA A 106 -8.79 -22.95 -10.03
N VAL A 107 -8.56 -21.82 -10.72
CA VAL A 107 -7.47 -21.67 -11.69
C VAL A 107 -6.09 -21.68 -11.01
N ALA A 108 -5.93 -20.97 -9.90
CA ALA A 108 -4.66 -20.92 -9.17
C ALA A 108 -4.27 -22.30 -8.60
N ASN A 109 -5.23 -23.13 -8.21
CA ASN A 109 -5.03 -24.48 -7.70
C ASN A 109 -4.42 -25.43 -8.72
N ASN A 110 -4.80 -25.30 -9.96
CA ASN A 110 -4.37 -26.17 -11.05
C ASN A 110 -3.02 -25.74 -11.65
N SER A 111 -2.33 -24.78 -11.02
CA SER A 111 -1.05 -24.25 -11.51
C SER A 111 0.13 -24.83 -10.75
N ASP A 112 1.09 -25.40 -11.47
CA ASP A 112 2.36 -25.90 -10.91
C ASP A 112 3.32 -24.79 -10.47
N LYS A 113 3.01 -23.53 -10.80
CA LYS A 113 3.86 -22.36 -10.51
C LYS A 113 3.23 -21.45 -9.46
N SER A 114 3.85 -21.42 -8.26
CA SER A 114 3.59 -20.41 -7.21
C SER A 114 2.12 -19.91 -7.14
N PRO A 115 1.20 -20.75 -6.62
CA PRO A 115 -0.27 -20.46 -6.68
C PRO A 115 -0.63 -19.09 -6.11
N CYS A 116 0.05 -18.66 -5.03
CA CYS A 116 -0.19 -17.37 -4.38
C CYS A 116 0.16 -16.17 -5.28
N TYR A 117 1.23 -16.25 -6.05
CA TYR A 117 1.61 -15.19 -6.98
C TYR A 117 0.58 -15.06 -8.12
N LEU A 118 0.21 -16.20 -8.70
CA LEU A 118 -0.79 -16.24 -9.77
C LEU A 118 -2.14 -15.72 -9.28
N CYS A 119 -2.60 -16.18 -8.12
CA CYS A 119 -3.82 -15.71 -7.47
C CYS A 119 -3.80 -14.19 -7.27
N ALA A 120 -2.73 -13.63 -6.70
CA ALA A 120 -2.62 -12.20 -6.46
C ALA A 120 -2.63 -11.38 -7.77
N ARG A 121 -1.99 -11.89 -8.82
CA ARG A 121 -1.95 -11.26 -10.14
C ARG A 121 -3.33 -11.27 -10.81
N MET A 122 -4.01 -12.42 -10.82
CA MET A 122 -5.35 -12.57 -11.38
C MET A 122 -6.37 -11.69 -10.64
N ARG A 123 -6.37 -11.74 -9.31
CA ARG A 123 -7.26 -10.91 -8.47
C ARG A 123 -7.13 -9.43 -8.82
N ARG A 124 -5.92 -8.94 -9.00
CA ARG A 124 -5.69 -7.55 -9.38
C ARG A 124 -6.27 -7.24 -10.76
N GLY A 125 -6.07 -8.11 -11.74
CA GLY A 125 -6.63 -7.96 -13.09
C GLY A 125 -8.15 -7.87 -13.09
N TYR A 126 -8.83 -8.78 -12.40
CA TYR A 126 -10.30 -8.77 -12.29
C TYR A 126 -10.83 -7.51 -11.58
N LEU A 127 -10.16 -7.07 -10.51
CA LEU A 127 -10.55 -5.83 -9.80
C LEU A 127 -10.45 -4.60 -10.71
N TYR A 128 -9.36 -4.46 -11.48
CA TYR A 128 -9.22 -3.36 -12.43
C TYR A 128 -10.29 -3.40 -13.52
N LYS A 129 -10.49 -4.58 -14.13
CA LYS A 129 -11.52 -4.76 -15.17
C LYS A 129 -12.90 -4.36 -14.65
N LYS A 130 -13.30 -4.88 -13.48
CA LYS A 130 -14.59 -4.57 -12.88
C LYS A 130 -14.75 -3.10 -12.52
N ALA A 131 -13.70 -2.47 -12.02
CA ALA A 131 -13.70 -1.04 -11.72
C ALA A 131 -13.89 -0.20 -12.99
N GLN A 132 -13.22 -0.53 -14.10
CA GLN A 132 -13.43 0.14 -15.40
C GLN A 132 -14.84 -0.04 -15.93
N GLU A 133 -15.41 -1.25 -15.85
CA GLU A 133 -16.80 -1.51 -16.24
C GLU A 133 -17.81 -0.64 -15.49
N LEU A 134 -17.49 -0.27 -14.26
CA LEU A 134 -18.29 0.61 -13.41
C LEU A 134 -17.95 2.10 -13.59
N GLY A 135 -17.09 2.44 -14.53
CA GLY A 135 -16.68 3.81 -14.84
C GLY A 135 -15.75 4.43 -13.79
N CYS A 136 -15.07 3.61 -12.98
CA CYS A 136 -14.09 4.11 -12.01
C CYS A 136 -12.77 4.45 -12.71
N ASN A 137 -12.11 5.51 -12.27
CA ASN A 137 -10.77 5.90 -12.70
C ASN A 137 -9.69 5.53 -11.67
N LYS A 138 -10.09 5.16 -10.44
CA LYS A 138 -9.17 4.74 -9.38
C LYS A 138 -9.63 3.45 -8.70
N ILE A 139 -8.64 2.67 -8.22
CA ILE A 139 -8.87 1.58 -7.25
C ILE A 139 -8.13 1.88 -5.96
N ALA A 140 -8.80 1.71 -4.82
CA ALA A 140 -8.23 1.85 -3.49
C ALA A 140 -7.97 0.47 -2.86
N LEU A 141 -6.73 0.24 -2.43
CA LEU A 141 -6.30 -0.99 -1.76
C LEU A 141 -5.89 -0.72 -0.31
N GLY A 142 -6.25 -1.61 0.60
CA GLY A 142 -6.05 -1.49 2.04
C GLY A 142 -4.63 -1.76 2.54
N HIS A 143 -3.60 -1.43 1.76
CA HIS A 143 -2.21 -1.51 2.22
C HIS A 143 -1.92 -0.37 3.18
N HIS A 144 -1.29 -0.70 4.30
CA HIS A 144 -1.02 0.22 5.41
C HIS A 144 0.49 0.46 5.60
N PHE A 145 0.85 1.32 6.56
CA PHE A 145 2.23 1.71 6.88
C PHE A 145 3.19 0.50 7.02
N ASN A 146 2.77 -0.54 7.74
CA ASN A 146 3.64 -1.71 7.96
C ASN A 146 3.87 -2.50 6.68
N ASP A 147 2.87 -2.61 5.76
CA ASP A 147 3.07 -3.23 4.45
C ASP A 147 4.16 -2.52 3.63
N VAL A 148 4.23 -1.19 3.73
CA VAL A 148 5.22 -0.39 3.01
C VAL A 148 6.63 -0.72 3.50
N ILE A 149 6.86 -0.65 4.82
CA ILE A 149 8.19 -0.91 5.39
C ILE A 149 8.60 -2.38 5.25
N GLU A 150 7.67 -3.32 5.43
CA GLU A 150 7.92 -4.75 5.20
C GLU A 150 8.33 -5.01 3.76
N THR A 151 7.63 -4.42 2.77
CA THR A 151 7.96 -4.58 1.36
C THR A 151 9.33 -4.01 1.05
N THR A 152 9.68 -2.86 1.62
CA THR A 152 11.01 -2.25 1.45
C THR A 152 12.11 -3.17 1.97
N VAL A 153 11.97 -3.66 3.21
CA VAL A 153 12.97 -4.56 3.82
C VAL A 153 13.06 -5.89 3.07
N MET A 154 11.91 -6.44 2.63
CA MET A 154 11.89 -7.64 1.79
C MET A 154 12.64 -7.44 0.48
N SER A 155 12.45 -6.31 -0.19
CA SER A 155 13.14 -5.99 -1.45
C SER A 155 14.64 -5.89 -1.26
N MET A 156 15.11 -5.32 -0.16
CA MET A 156 16.53 -5.24 0.19
C MET A 156 17.13 -6.63 0.48
N PHE A 157 16.47 -7.42 1.32
CA PHE A 157 17.05 -8.67 1.84
C PHE A 157 16.94 -9.85 0.87
N TYR A 158 15.87 -9.91 0.09
CA TYR A 158 15.56 -11.04 -0.77
C TYR A 158 15.46 -10.69 -2.25
N GLY A 159 15.31 -9.40 -2.58
CA GLY A 159 15.18 -8.93 -3.95
C GLY A 159 16.42 -8.23 -4.51
N SER A 160 17.46 -8.03 -3.69
CA SER A 160 18.68 -7.28 -4.07
C SER A 160 18.38 -5.90 -4.68
N GLN A 161 17.31 -5.26 -4.21
CA GLN A 161 16.83 -3.97 -4.73
C GLN A 161 16.34 -3.08 -3.58
N LEU A 162 16.65 -1.80 -3.65
CA LEU A 162 16.01 -0.79 -2.80
C LEU A 162 14.72 -0.32 -3.48
N GLN A 163 13.64 -1.06 -3.25
CA GLN A 163 12.33 -0.79 -3.84
C GLN A 163 11.27 -0.71 -2.76
N ALA A 164 10.39 0.29 -2.86
CA ALA A 164 9.28 0.50 -1.95
C ALA A 164 7.93 0.37 -2.68
N MET A 165 6.86 0.37 -1.89
CA MET A 165 5.50 0.41 -2.39
C MET A 165 5.07 1.88 -2.48
N PRO A 166 4.78 2.46 -3.67
CA PRO A 166 4.35 3.86 -3.76
C PRO A 166 2.91 4.06 -3.27
N PRO A 167 2.55 5.24 -2.75
CA PRO A 167 1.20 5.55 -2.26
C PRO A 167 0.15 5.61 -3.38
N LYS A 168 0.55 5.99 -4.61
CA LYS A 168 -0.27 5.92 -5.82
C LYS A 168 0.56 5.45 -7.01
N LEU A 169 -0.09 4.83 -7.99
CA LEU A 169 0.57 4.19 -9.13
C LEU A 169 -0.38 4.14 -10.32
N HIS A 170 0.07 4.61 -11.49
CA HIS A 170 -0.63 4.36 -12.74
C HIS A 170 -0.58 2.88 -13.11
N SER A 171 -1.70 2.35 -13.59
CA SER A 171 -1.72 0.97 -14.07
C SER A 171 -1.10 0.88 -15.46
N THR A 172 -0.12 0.02 -15.64
CA THR A 172 0.49 -0.23 -16.97
C THR A 172 -0.40 -1.07 -17.88
N ASN A 173 -1.24 -1.94 -17.29
CA ASN A 173 -2.10 -2.86 -18.03
C ASN A 173 -3.53 -2.35 -18.23
N PHE A 174 -3.93 -1.31 -17.53
CA PHE A 174 -5.27 -0.71 -17.57
C PHE A 174 -5.13 0.81 -17.74
N PRO A 175 -5.01 1.29 -18.98
CA PRO A 175 -4.83 2.73 -19.25
C PRO A 175 -5.93 3.58 -18.60
N GLY A 176 -5.54 4.73 -18.05
CA GLY A 176 -6.45 5.63 -17.35
C GLY A 176 -6.78 5.24 -15.90
N MET A 177 -6.37 4.05 -15.45
CA MET A 177 -6.60 3.61 -14.07
C MET A 177 -5.43 3.94 -13.16
N VAL A 178 -5.74 4.40 -11.94
CA VAL A 178 -4.77 4.69 -10.88
C VAL A 178 -5.06 3.82 -9.65
N LEU A 179 -4.03 3.18 -9.12
CA LEU A 179 -4.08 2.52 -7.82
C LEU A 179 -3.71 3.51 -6.73
N ILE A 180 -4.50 3.57 -5.66
CA ILE A 180 -4.21 4.38 -4.47
C ILE A 180 -4.20 3.52 -3.19
N ARG A 181 -3.46 3.97 -2.18
CA ARG A 181 -3.32 3.33 -0.86
C ARG A 181 -3.67 4.30 0.25
N PRO A 182 -4.97 4.46 0.57
CA PRO A 182 -5.40 5.46 1.55
C PRO A 182 -4.86 5.22 2.96
N LEU A 183 -4.56 3.97 3.33
CA LEU A 183 -4.00 3.61 4.65
C LEU A 183 -2.46 3.73 4.73
N TYR A 184 -1.80 4.33 3.73
CA TYR A 184 -0.34 4.37 3.59
C TYR A 184 0.41 4.85 4.85
N CYS A 185 -0.18 5.77 5.61
CA CYS A 185 0.39 6.31 6.85
C CYS A 185 -0.25 5.74 8.13
N VAL A 186 -1.24 4.84 8.02
CA VAL A 186 -1.93 4.22 9.15
C VAL A 186 -1.19 2.97 9.61
N ARG A 187 -0.97 2.81 10.91
CA ARG A 187 -0.24 1.66 11.47
C ARG A 187 -1.16 0.46 11.69
N GLU A 188 -0.64 -0.75 11.48
CA GLU A 188 -1.39 -2.00 11.70
C GLU A 188 -1.83 -2.16 13.16
N GLU A 189 -0.99 -1.78 14.12
CA GLU A 189 -1.29 -1.84 15.56
C GLU A 189 -2.53 -1.01 15.93
N ASP A 190 -2.70 0.16 15.29
CA ASP A 190 -3.85 1.04 15.53
C ASP A 190 -5.14 0.48 14.92
N ILE A 191 -5.04 -0.17 13.75
CA ILE A 191 -6.16 -0.90 13.12
C ILE A 191 -6.61 -2.05 14.02
N ILE A 192 -5.66 -2.80 14.58
CA ILE A 192 -5.95 -3.91 15.52
C ILE A 192 -6.59 -3.37 16.81
N ALA A 193 -6.08 -2.27 17.36
CA ALA A 193 -6.64 -1.64 18.55
C ALA A 193 -8.09 -1.17 18.33
N TRP A 194 -8.37 -0.53 17.18
CA TRP A 194 -9.72 -0.12 16.79
C TRP A 194 -10.65 -1.31 16.60
N LYS A 195 -10.19 -2.37 15.92
CA LYS A 195 -10.94 -3.61 15.76
C LYS A 195 -11.37 -4.19 17.10
N ARG A 196 -10.43 -4.30 18.05
CA ARG A 196 -10.67 -4.84 19.39
C ARG A 196 -11.64 -3.98 20.21
N TYR A 197 -11.47 -2.67 20.14
CA TYR A 197 -12.32 -1.71 20.87
C TYR A 197 -13.79 -1.79 20.44
N ASN A 198 -14.07 -2.08 19.18
CA ASN A 198 -15.41 -2.16 18.64
C ASN A 198 -15.93 -3.61 18.60
N ASP A 199 -15.20 -4.57 19.16
CA ASP A 199 -15.53 -6.03 19.15
C ASP A 199 -15.85 -6.54 17.73
N LEU A 200 -15.05 -6.10 16.74
CA LEU A 200 -15.24 -6.48 15.35
C LEU A 200 -14.45 -7.74 15.01
N GLU A 201 -15.09 -8.64 14.29
CA GLU A 201 -14.46 -9.82 13.77
C GLU A 201 -14.46 -9.79 12.24
N PHE A 202 -13.29 -9.95 11.63
CA PHE A 202 -13.09 -9.99 10.19
C PHE A 202 -12.48 -11.32 9.76
N ILE A 203 -12.61 -11.67 8.49
CA ILE A 203 -11.91 -12.83 7.96
C ILE A 203 -10.39 -12.62 8.07
N GLN A 204 -9.65 -13.65 8.48
CA GLN A 204 -8.19 -13.59 8.60
C GLN A 204 -7.53 -13.98 7.28
N CYS A 205 -7.98 -15.08 6.69
CA CYS A 205 -7.52 -15.55 5.40
C CYS A 205 -8.70 -16.05 4.57
N ALA A 206 -8.78 -15.57 3.35
CA ALA A 206 -9.86 -15.91 2.43
C ALA A 206 -9.57 -17.17 1.60
N CYS A 207 -8.36 -17.71 1.69
CA CYS A 207 -7.90 -18.82 0.87
C CYS A 207 -8.43 -20.14 1.41
N ARG A 208 -8.94 -21.03 0.54
CA ARG A 208 -9.32 -22.42 0.90
C ARG A 208 -8.12 -23.25 1.38
N PHE A 209 -6.90 -22.76 1.13
CA PHE A 209 -5.64 -23.41 1.52
C PHE A 209 -5.18 -23.13 2.94
N THR A 210 -6.03 -22.52 3.79
CA THR A 210 -5.64 -22.14 5.16
C THR A 210 -5.21 -23.31 6.03
N GLU A 211 -5.65 -24.53 5.75
CA GLU A 211 -5.17 -25.72 6.46
C GLU A 211 -3.74 -26.12 6.10
N ASN A 212 -3.23 -25.70 4.92
CA ASN A 212 -1.88 -25.99 4.42
C ASN A 212 -1.12 -24.75 3.94
N CYS A 213 -1.59 -23.55 4.28
CA CYS A 213 -0.97 -22.31 3.79
C CYS A 213 0.32 -22.01 4.55
N THR A 214 1.46 -22.26 3.92
CA THR A 214 2.78 -21.88 4.44
C THR A 214 2.99 -20.36 4.51
N THR A 215 2.04 -19.58 3.99
CA THR A 215 2.09 -18.10 3.94
C THR A 215 1.27 -17.42 5.05
N CYS A 216 0.37 -18.15 5.72
CA CYS A 216 -0.45 -17.64 6.80
C CYS A 216 0.17 -17.99 8.17
N ASP A 217 -0.13 -17.23 9.21
CA ASP A 217 0.45 -17.29 10.57
C ASP A 217 0.33 -18.64 11.32
N ASN A 218 -0.18 -19.69 10.69
CA ASN A 218 -0.38 -21.00 11.29
C ASN A 218 0.74 -22.00 10.90
N GLY A 219 1.94 -21.78 11.44
CA GLY A 219 2.81 -22.87 11.93
C GLY A 219 3.49 -23.79 10.93
N GLY A 220 3.86 -23.34 9.72
CA GLY A 220 4.63 -24.20 8.83
C GLY A 220 5.47 -23.39 7.84
N GLY A 221 6.78 -23.21 8.09
CA GLY A 221 7.74 -22.60 7.17
C GLY A 221 7.44 -21.12 6.88
N GLY A 222 7.92 -20.22 7.72
CA GLY A 222 7.61 -18.79 7.68
C GLY A 222 7.81 -18.17 6.30
N SER A 223 6.81 -17.46 5.79
CA SER A 223 6.96 -16.66 4.59
C SER A 223 8.03 -15.59 4.83
N LYS A 224 8.75 -15.17 3.77
CA LYS A 224 9.75 -14.08 3.86
C LYS A 224 9.19 -12.81 4.52
N ARG A 225 7.90 -12.55 4.31
CA ARG A 225 7.20 -11.45 4.98
C ARG A 225 7.10 -11.67 6.48
N GLN A 226 6.84 -12.88 6.94
CA GLN A 226 6.75 -13.19 8.37
C GLN A 226 8.12 -13.07 9.04
N GLU A 227 9.19 -13.52 8.39
CA GLU A 227 10.57 -13.32 8.86
C GLU A 227 10.87 -11.82 9.08
N VAL A 228 10.52 -10.99 8.08
CA VAL A 228 10.69 -9.52 8.17
C VAL A 228 9.82 -8.91 9.28
N LYS A 229 8.57 -9.35 9.45
CA LYS A 229 7.70 -8.89 10.56
C LYS A 229 8.32 -9.20 11.92
N VAL A 230 8.86 -10.39 12.11
CA VAL A 230 9.53 -10.79 13.36
C VAL A 230 10.78 -9.94 13.61
N LEU A 231 11.59 -9.72 12.57
CA LEU A 231 12.78 -8.88 12.64
C LEU A 231 12.43 -7.43 13.03
N LEU A 232 11.46 -6.82 12.35
CA LEU A 232 11.01 -5.45 12.63
C LEU A 232 10.47 -5.30 14.07
N ARG A 233 9.69 -6.28 14.55
CA ARG A 233 9.23 -6.29 15.95
C ARG A 233 10.38 -6.37 16.95
N ARG A 234 11.43 -7.13 16.63
CA ARG A 234 12.63 -7.21 17.48
C ARG A 234 13.36 -5.87 17.49
N LEU A 235 13.64 -5.30 16.32
CA LEU A 235 14.31 -4.01 16.20
C LEU A 235 13.53 -2.87 16.86
N LYS A 236 12.18 -2.90 16.80
CA LYS A 236 11.31 -1.90 17.45
C LYS A 236 11.45 -1.92 18.98
N ARG A 237 11.74 -3.07 19.60
CA ARG A 237 11.99 -3.14 21.05
C ARG A 237 13.24 -2.39 21.47
N ASP A 238 14.29 -2.48 20.65
CA ASP A 238 15.57 -1.83 20.92
C ASP A 238 15.55 -0.35 20.48
N ASN A 239 14.85 -0.05 19.39
CA ASN A 239 14.68 1.31 18.87
C ASN A 239 13.22 1.55 18.45
N PRO A 240 12.41 2.21 19.30
CA PRO A 240 11.00 2.49 19.01
C PRO A 240 10.76 3.29 17.73
N ASN A 241 11.76 4.03 17.24
CA ASN A 241 11.65 4.85 16.02
C ASN A 241 12.06 4.10 14.74
N ILE A 242 12.50 2.86 14.82
CA ILE A 242 13.06 2.14 13.66
C ILE A 242 12.10 2.08 12.46
N GLU A 243 10.80 1.83 12.72
CA GLU A 243 9.78 1.79 11.67
C GLU A 243 9.64 3.14 10.96
N ASN A 244 9.65 4.25 11.73
CA ASN A 244 9.63 5.61 11.17
C ASN A 244 10.90 5.90 10.37
N SER A 245 12.06 5.44 10.85
CA SER A 245 13.33 5.63 10.15
C SER A 245 13.33 4.93 8.79
N ILE A 246 12.86 3.68 8.73
CA ILE A 246 12.70 2.95 7.47
C ILE A 246 11.70 3.66 6.56
N PHE A 247 10.55 4.10 7.09
CA PHE A 247 9.54 4.79 6.29
C PHE A 247 10.05 6.13 5.74
N ARG A 248 10.83 6.88 6.52
CA ARG A 248 11.43 8.15 6.08
C ARG A 248 12.54 7.95 5.06
N SER A 249 13.35 6.90 5.19
CA SER A 249 14.46 6.63 4.26
C SER A 249 14.00 6.46 2.83
N ILE A 250 12.84 5.85 2.60
CA ILE A 250 12.26 5.69 1.26
C ILE A 250 11.72 6.99 0.65
N HIS A 251 11.53 8.03 1.47
CA HIS A 251 11.12 9.36 1.02
C HIS A 251 12.31 10.34 0.89
N GLY A 252 13.45 9.96 1.42
CA GLY A 252 14.66 10.78 1.45
C GLY A 252 15.86 10.06 0.84
N VAL A 253 15.66 9.40 -0.31
CA VAL A 253 16.77 8.72 -1.02
C VAL A 253 17.71 9.77 -1.61
N ALA A 254 18.96 9.75 -1.15
CA ALA A 254 20.01 10.61 -1.68
C ALA A 254 20.69 9.91 -2.86
N LEU A 255 20.21 10.18 -4.08
CA LEU A 255 20.74 9.54 -5.30
C LEU A 255 22.21 9.86 -5.52
N ASP A 256 22.70 11.01 -5.05
CA ASP A 256 24.08 11.45 -5.20
C ASP A 256 25.09 10.57 -4.46
N THR A 257 24.66 9.81 -3.48
CA THR A 257 25.49 8.88 -2.71
C THR A 257 25.34 7.43 -3.16
N MET A 258 24.45 7.14 -4.11
CA MET A 258 24.24 5.79 -4.61
C MET A 258 25.24 5.44 -5.71
N PRO A 259 25.86 4.23 -5.64
CA PRO A 259 26.75 3.74 -6.72
C PRO A 259 26.04 3.57 -8.07
N GLY A 260 24.72 3.35 -8.03
CA GLY A 260 23.87 3.25 -9.21
C GLY A 260 22.41 3.21 -8.83
N TYR A 261 21.55 3.56 -9.79
CA TYR A 261 20.08 3.50 -9.63
C TYR A 261 19.41 3.23 -10.99
N LYS A 262 18.15 2.80 -10.94
CA LYS A 262 17.34 2.56 -12.14
C LYS A 262 16.15 3.51 -12.14
N THR A 263 15.91 4.18 -13.24
CA THR A 263 14.71 4.98 -13.48
C THR A 263 14.26 4.82 -14.93
N GLU A 264 12.94 4.74 -15.17
CA GLU A 264 12.32 4.59 -16.50
C GLU A 264 12.92 3.44 -17.34
N GLY A 265 13.36 2.36 -16.67
CA GLY A 265 13.97 1.20 -17.30
C GLY A 265 15.45 1.37 -17.68
N GLN A 266 16.05 2.52 -17.37
CA GLN A 266 17.47 2.79 -17.61
C GLN A 266 18.29 2.61 -16.32
N GLU A 267 19.50 2.12 -16.47
CA GLU A 267 20.49 2.02 -15.39
C GLU A 267 21.41 3.23 -15.43
N HIS A 268 21.64 3.85 -14.28
CA HIS A 268 22.53 4.98 -14.10
C HIS A 268 23.67 4.61 -13.16
N SER A 269 24.89 4.96 -13.53
CA SER A 269 26.10 4.77 -12.72
C SER A 269 26.53 6.07 -12.04
N PHE A 270 27.16 5.96 -10.87
CA PHE A 270 27.78 7.13 -10.22
C PHE A 270 28.91 7.74 -11.08
N LEU A 271 29.53 6.95 -11.97
CA LEU A 271 30.58 7.43 -12.86
C LEU A 271 30.12 8.56 -13.78
N GLU A 272 28.87 8.53 -14.25
CA GLU A 272 28.29 9.60 -15.09
C GLU A 272 28.34 10.97 -14.38
N ARG A 273 28.17 10.96 -13.06
CA ARG A 273 28.25 12.19 -12.25
C ARG A 273 29.68 12.55 -11.91
N PHE A 274 30.48 11.54 -11.57
CA PHE A 274 31.90 11.71 -11.24
C PHE A 274 32.64 12.38 -12.38
N ASP A 275 32.50 11.86 -13.59
CA ASP A 275 33.14 12.40 -14.79
C ASP A 275 32.66 13.83 -15.11
N ARG A 276 31.37 14.12 -14.91
CA ARG A 276 30.82 15.47 -15.10
C ARG A 276 31.39 16.48 -14.12
N VAL A 277 31.42 16.11 -12.83
CA VAL A 277 31.95 16.98 -11.77
C VAL A 277 33.44 17.22 -11.98
N GLU A 278 34.19 16.20 -12.38
CA GLU A 278 35.61 16.33 -12.69
C GLU A 278 35.85 17.28 -13.87
N ALA A 279 35.05 17.18 -14.92
CA ALA A 279 35.14 18.09 -16.07
C ALA A 279 34.82 19.55 -15.69
N GLU A 280 33.79 19.77 -14.84
CA GLU A 280 33.44 21.08 -14.32
C GLU A 280 34.58 21.68 -13.47
N LEU A 281 35.15 20.92 -12.54
CA LEU A 281 36.26 21.32 -11.69
C LEU A 281 37.51 21.68 -12.53
N GLN A 282 37.83 20.87 -13.53
CA GLN A 282 38.96 21.18 -14.43
C GLN A 282 38.74 22.45 -15.23
N LYS A 283 37.49 22.74 -15.63
CA LYS A 283 37.16 23.99 -16.31
C LYS A 283 37.33 25.19 -15.39
N GLU A 284 36.83 25.12 -14.18
CA GLU A 284 37.00 26.19 -13.17
C GLU A 284 38.48 26.46 -12.84
N LEU A 285 39.29 25.37 -12.71
CA LEU A 285 40.72 25.49 -12.47
C LEU A 285 41.43 26.24 -13.61
N LYS A 286 41.11 25.89 -14.87
CA LYS A 286 41.66 26.55 -16.04
C LYS A 286 41.26 28.05 -16.11
N GLU A 287 40.02 28.37 -15.77
CA GLU A 287 39.53 29.73 -15.73
C GLU A 287 40.25 30.58 -14.63
N LYS A 288 40.47 29.97 -13.43
CA LYS A 288 41.24 30.65 -12.36
C LYS A 288 42.68 30.87 -12.73
N GLN A 289 43.35 29.89 -13.33
CA GLN A 289 44.73 30.00 -13.79
C GLN A 289 44.88 31.10 -14.84
N LYS A 290 43.92 31.23 -15.76
CA LYS A 290 43.90 32.30 -16.76
C LYS A 290 43.73 33.69 -16.15
N GLN A 291 42.82 33.81 -15.17
CA GLN A 291 42.62 35.07 -14.45
C GLN A 291 43.82 35.51 -13.60
N GLU A 292 44.59 34.53 -13.07
CA GLU A 292 45.83 34.80 -12.36
C GLU A 292 46.97 35.24 -13.31
N ALA A 293 47.07 34.64 -14.50
CA ALA A 293 48.03 35.01 -15.52
C ALA A 293 47.77 36.42 -16.04
N ASP A 294 46.49 36.77 -16.33
CA ASP A 294 46.10 38.09 -16.82
C ASP A 294 46.29 39.23 -15.78
N LYS A 295 46.50 38.90 -14.49
CA LYS A 295 46.78 39.88 -13.42
C LYS A 295 48.27 40.10 -13.19
N THR A 296 49.11 39.29 -13.80
CA THR A 296 50.58 39.34 -13.60
C THR A 296 51.30 39.97 -14.78
N GLU A 297 50.60 40.24 -15.87
CA GLU A 297 50.99 41.14 -16.95
C GLU A 297 50.50 42.58 -16.67
#